data_cf022ca213cab5c1c278af8671874bcb
#
_entry.id   cf022ca213cab5c1c278af8671874bcb
#
_cell.length_a   1.000
_cell.length_b   1.000
_cell.length_c   1.000
_cell.angle_alpha   90.00
_cell.angle_beta   90.00
_cell.angle_gamma   90.00
#
_symmetry.space_group_name_H-M   'P 1'
#
loop_
_entity.id
_entity.type
_entity.pdbx_description
1 polymer ?
#
loop_
_entity_poly.entity_id
_entity_poly.type
_entity_poly.pdbx_seq_one_letter_code
_entity_poly.pdbx_strand_id
1 'polypeptide(L)'
;MKQIKSILLGISLFLLHSCNLLDVDTVSSITGDGYWNTKGDVESYLIGIYTKLRDTSNSTLHFEDRGDAFTTGLEGGPSNLWAQNLTSQNGYGWSSYYSVIQHCNMLLKYTPGISFGVESDKNRLLAEAYCIRGYMYFCVARIWGDAPIELEPTESSNKPKLAREPAEQVLERALSDVNAAINLFPEESYTNGKGRASKPACYALKADILLWKAKVLNGSEQDLKDVITYADLASKGLSFEDNFADIYGTKYGKEVIWTIRFEIYEKEAQYSQSLKPRDVFVEKAVNKDEIPYAKGGARSTYAPSSFLIDLFYANPTDIRTKESFIIAKDAGGNEIGIFDNKMKGTKTEGDRTYDSDIIIYRLAEMYLFKAEAYAALNQTPQAIIELNKVRDRAKIGIYNGSTDKKVVEKEILNERARELYLERKRWPDLLRFHFGGTIDVYQEVPNLKKKAIDNIIIPLYLAIPLSDMNINPNLKQTQGYENL
;
A
#
# COMPACT_ATOMS: atom_id res chain seq x y z
N MET A 1 -22.40 21.56 76.38
CA MET A 1 -23.12 20.90 75.28
C MET A 1 -23.64 21.84 74.18
N LYS A 2 -24.10 23.07 74.43
CA LYS A 2 -24.58 24.00 73.38
C LYS A 2 -23.46 24.55 72.52
N GLN A 3 -22.26 24.80 73.01
CA GLN A 3 -21.14 25.33 72.26
C GLN A 3 -20.51 24.29 71.28
N ILE A 4 -20.52 23.00 71.61
CA ILE A 4 -20.02 21.92 70.76
C ILE A 4 -20.94 21.67 69.57
N LYS A 5 -22.24 21.83 69.75
CA LYS A 5 -23.24 21.71 68.64
C LYS A 5 -23.12 22.86 67.60
N SER A 6 -22.75 24.06 68.06
CA SER A 6 -22.54 25.21 67.15
C SER A 6 -21.24 25.07 66.34
N ILE A 7 -20.21 24.48 66.90
CA ILE A 7 -18.95 24.23 66.21
C ILE A 7 -19.12 23.09 65.18
N LEU A 8 -19.85 22.03 65.49
CA LEU A 8 -20.16 20.94 64.57
C LEU A 8 -21.07 21.39 63.41
N LEU A 9 -22.01 22.32 63.63
CA LEU A 9 -22.85 22.87 62.61
C LEU A 9 -22.04 23.82 61.69
N GLY A 10 -21.11 24.61 62.20
CA GLY A 10 -20.18 25.43 61.42
C GLY A 10 -19.26 24.65 60.48
N ILE A 11 -18.72 23.52 61.00
CA ILE A 11 -17.85 22.62 60.21
C ILE A 11 -18.66 21.89 59.11
N SER A 12 -19.94 21.53 59.37
CA SER A 12 -20.81 20.89 58.37
C SER A 12 -21.22 21.83 57.23
N LEU A 13 -21.35 23.14 57.47
CA LEU A 13 -21.65 24.13 56.43
C LEU A 13 -20.41 24.46 55.54
N PHE A 14 -19.18 24.32 56.06
CA PHE A 14 -17.96 24.52 55.29
C PHE A 14 -17.65 23.37 54.33
N LEU A 15 -18.16 22.16 54.63
CA LEU A 15 -17.97 20.98 53.77
C LEU A 15 -18.91 20.95 52.57
N LEU A 16 -19.96 21.78 52.48
CA LEU A 16 -20.89 21.83 51.39
C LEU A 16 -20.50 22.82 50.27
N HIS A 17 -19.43 23.59 50.42
CA HIS A 17 -18.93 24.52 49.42
C HIS A 17 -17.62 24.06 48.75
N SER A 18 -17.18 22.83 49.04
CA SER A 18 -15.91 22.29 48.52
C SER A 18 -16.07 21.49 47.20
N CYS A 19 -17.24 21.42 46.60
CA CYS A 19 -17.44 20.60 45.42
C CYS A 19 -17.05 21.29 44.08
N ASN A 20 -16.71 22.59 44.08
CA ASN A 20 -16.31 23.29 42.84
C ASN A 20 -14.79 23.56 42.75
N LEU A 21 -13.98 23.06 43.73
CA LEU A 21 -12.52 23.24 43.70
C LEU A 21 -11.76 22.01 43.19
N LEU A 22 -12.46 20.98 42.73
CA LEU A 22 -11.90 19.75 42.17
C LEU A 22 -12.25 19.53 40.69
N ASP A 23 -12.84 20.49 40.00
CA ASP A 23 -12.78 20.56 38.56
C ASP A 23 -11.38 21.01 38.14
N VAL A 24 -10.42 20.11 38.32
CA VAL A 24 -9.16 20.21 37.64
C VAL A 24 -9.49 19.87 36.20
N ASP A 25 -9.56 20.87 35.31
CA ASP A 25 -9.45 20.65 33.90
C ASP A 25 -8.28 19.70 33.67
N THR A 26 -8.57 18.48 33.29
CA THR A 26 -7.53 17.50 33.00
C THR A 26 -6.75 17.99 31.80
N VAL A 27 -5.66 18.70 32.04
CA VAL A 27 -4.71 19.21 31.04
C VAL A 27 -4.12 18.07 30.17
N SER A 28 -4.48 16.81 30.44
CA SER A 28 -4.00 15.64 29.72
C SER A 28 -5.02 14.92 28.83
N SER A 29 -6.30 15.35 28.77
CA SER A 29 -7.24 14.90 27.75
C SER A 29 -7.54 16.07 26.82
N ILE A 30 -6.87 16.12 25.69
CA ILE A 30 -7.28 16.97 24.57
C ILE A 30 -8.64 16.41 24.12
N THR A 31 -9.73 17.06 24.55
CA THR A 31 -11.07 16.76 24.03
C THR A 31 -11.12 17.14 22.54
N GLY A 32 -11.91 16.43 21.74
CA GLY A 32 -12.03 16.72 20.31
C GLY A 32 -12.24 18.20 20.03
N ASP A 33 -13.07 18.89 20.84
CA ASP A 33 -13.38 20.33 20.71
C ASP A 33 -12.21 21.26 21.09
N GLY A 34 -11.24 20.79 21.89
CA GLY A 34 -10.07 21.58 22.33
C GLY A 34 -8.83 21.45 21.45
N TYR A 35 -8.80 20.50 20.51
CA TYR A 35 -7.63 20.24 19.68
C TYR A 35 -7.53 21.15 18.43
N TRP A 36 -8.68 21.40 17.76
CA TRP A 36 -8.73 21.99 16.44
C TRP A 36 -8.82 23.52 16.48
N ASN A 37 -7.70 24.22 16.73
CA ASN A 37 -7.68 25.68 16.90
C ASN A 37 -6.88 26.41 15.82
N THR A 38 -5.80 25.84 15.35
CA THR A 38 -4.82 26.51 14.49
C THR A 38 -4.43 25.65 13.27
N LYS A 39 -3.84 26.31 12.26
CA LYS A 39 -3.16 25.63 11.14
C LYS A 39 -2.15 24.59 11.63
N GLY A 40 -1.37 24.90 12.67
CA GLY A 40 -0.36 24.00 13.24
C GLY A 40 -0.96 22.71 13.79
N ASP A 41 -2.16 22.76 14.37
CA ASP A 41 -2.88 21.57 14.84
C ASP A 41 -3.25 20.67 13.67
N VAL A 42 -3.77 21.24 12.59
CA VAL A 42 -4.11 20.50 11.37
C VAL A 42 -2.88 19.86 10.73
N GLU A 43 -1.78 20.59 10.62
CA GLU A 43 -0.51 20.08 10.07
C GLU A 43 0.04 18.92 10.92
N SER A 44 0.03 19.08 12.24
CA SER A 44 0.48 18.03 13.19
C SER A 44 -0.40 16.79 13.10
N TYR A 45 -1.72 16.97 13.00
CA TYR A 45 -2.67 15.87 12.83
C TYR A 45 -2.45 15.11 11.51
N LEU A 46 -2.20 15.83 10.42
CA LEU A 46 -1.91 15.24 9.12
C LEU A 46 -0.61 14.42 9.15
N ILE A 47 0.44 14.84 9.88
CA ILE A 47 1.64 14.02 10.10
C ILE A 47 1.28 12.72 10.81
N GLY A 48 0.37 12.77 11.80
CA GLY A 48 -0.18 11.56 12.44
C GLY A 48 -0.89 10.63 11.45
N ILE A 49 -1.62 11.16 10.47
CA ILE A 49 -2.23 10.36 9.39
C ILE A 49 -1.15 9.67 8.55
N TYR A 50 -0.07 10.36 8.18
CA TYR A 50 1.05 9.74 7.44
C TYR A 50 1.74 8.64 8.24
N THR A 51 1.86 8.78 9.57
CA THR A 51 2.38 7.72 10.43
C THR A 51 1.49 6.47 10.38
N LYS A 52 0.18 6.64 10.46
CA LYS A 52 -0.77 5.51 10.34
C LYS A 52 -0.78 4.89 8.94
N LEU A 53 -0.66 5.70 7.88
CA LEU A 53 -0.50 5.22 6.52
C LEU A 53 0.76 4.36 6.37
N ARG A 54 1.88 4.79 6.95
CA ARG A 54 3.14 4.05 6.98
C ARG A 54 2.97 2.70 7.69
N ASP A 55 2.36 2.69 8.87
CA ASP A 55 2.12 1.47 9.64
C ASP A 55 1.23 0.47 8.89
N THR A 56 0.13 0.94 8.29
CA THR A 56 -0.79 0.13 7.50
C THR A 56 -0.13 -0.45 6.25
N SER A 57 0.84 0.26 5.68
CA SER A 57 1.50 -0.15 4.44
C SER A 57 2.74 -1.03 4.65
N ASN A 58 3.22 -1.17 5.89
CA ASN A 58 4.49 -1.81 6.22
C ASN A 58 4.40 -3.35 6.27
N SER A 59 3.78 -3.96 5.25
CA SER A 59 3.62 -5.41 5.13
C SER A 59 3.40 -5.83 3.67
N THR A 60 3.91 -7.00 3.29
CA THR A 60 3.68 -7.64 1.97
C THR A 60 2.32 -8.32 1.88
N LEU A 61 1.68 -8.62 3.02
CA LEU A 61 0.57 -9.56 3.14
C LEU A 61 -0.53 -9.40 2.08
N HIS A 62 -1.08 -8.19 1.91
CA HIS A 62 -2.28 -8.00 1.11
C HIS A 62 -2.02 -7.85 -0.40
N PHE A 63 -0.79 -7.49 -0.80
CA PHE A 63 -0.50 -7.12 -2.19
C PHE A 63 0.56 -7.98 -2.87
N GLU A 64 1.32 -8.77 -2.11
CA GLU A 64 2.38 -9.62 -2.66
C GLU A 64 2.18 -11.09 -2.31
N ASP A 65 1.87 -11.41 -1.04
CA ASP A 65 1.89 -12.79 -0.54
C ASP A 65 1.00 -13.76 -1.33
N ARG A 66 -0.17 -13.33 -1.79
CA ARG A 66 -1.09 -14.19 -2.56
C ARG A 66 -0.64 -14.50 -3.98
N GLY A 67 0.37 -13.78 -4.48
CA GLY A 67 0.85 -13.90 -5.86
C GLY A 67 1.75 -15.11 -6.09
N ASP A 68 2.46 -15.04 -7.21
CA ASP A 68 3.37 -16.07 -7.71
C ASP A 68 4.86 -15.67 -7.58
N ALA A 69 5.14 -14.49 -7.00
CA ALA A 69 6.50 -13.96 -6.90
C ALA A 69 7.36 -14.61 -5.80
N PHE A 70 6.73 -15.27 -4.82
CA PHE A 70 7.41 -15.82 -3.65
C PHE A 70 7.34 -17.34 -3.56
N THR A 71 8.41 -17.92 -3.00
CA THR A 71 8.46 -19.29 -2.50
C THR A 71 8.93 -19.31 -1.05
N THR A 72 8.94 -20.49 -0.42
CA THR A 72 9.42 -20.65 0.96
C THR A 72 10.89 -20.33 1.07
N GLY A 73 11.27 -19.49 2.03
CA GLY A 73 12.67 -19.17 2.36
C GLY A 73 13.28 -20.17 3.34
N LEU A 74 14.45 -19.81 3.88
CA LEU A 74 15.25 -20.71 4.75
C LEU A 74 14.62 -20.96 6.12
N GLU A 75 13.88 -19.99 6.67
CA GLU A 75 13.25 -20.13 7.99
C GLU A 75 11.81 -20.68 7.91
N GLY A 76 11.21 -20.71 6.72
CA GLY A 76 9.85 -21.18 6.53
C GLY A 76 8.80 -20.34 7.25
N GLY A 77 7.60 -20.88 7.42
CA GLY A 77 6.50 -20.23 8.10
C GLY A 77 5.82 -19.14 7.28
N PRO A 78 5.56 -19.34 5.97
CA PRO A 78 4.83 -18.40 5.15
C PRO A 78 3.40 -18.17 5.66
N SER A 79 2.81 -17.04 5.29
CA SER A 79 1.46 -16.66 5.73
C SER A 79 0.38 -17.60 5.18
N ASN A 80 -0.78 -17.63 5.84
CA ASN A 80 -1.97 -18.28 5.30
C ASN A 80 -2.42 -17.67 3.97
N LEU A 81 -2.13 -16.38 3.72
CA LEU A 81 -2.38 -15.75 2.42
C LEU A 81 -1.54 -16.39 1.32
N TRP A 82 -0.23 -16.57 1.54
CA TRP A 82 0.64 -17.25 0.57
C TRP A 82 0.20 -18.69 0.35
N ALA A 83 -0.07 -19.43 1.43
CA ALA A 83 -0.49 -20.82 1.37
C ALA A 83 -1.91 -21.02 0.81
N GLN A 84 -2.67 -19.92 0.59
CA GLN A 84 -4.09 -19.95 0.25
C GLN A 84 -4.94 -20.78 1.24
N ASN A 85 -4.53 -20.81 2.51
CA ASN A 85 -5.27 -21.44 3.61
C ASN A 85 -6.26 -20.43 4.19
N LEU A 86 -7.24 -20.05 3.38
CA LEU A 86 -8.21 -19.02 3.70
C LEU A 86 -9.56 -19.66 3.99
N THR A 87 -10.17 -19.27 5.10
CA THR A 87 -11.47 -19.74 5.56
C THR A 87 -12.28 -18.58 6.10
N SER A 88 -13.59 -18.79 6.33
CA SER A 88 -14.44 -17.83 7.03
C SER A 88 -13.97 -17.52 8.45
N GLN A 89 -13.18 -18.42 9.07
CA GLN A 89 -12.70 -18.30 10.44
C GLN A 89 -11.43 -17.47 10.57
N ASN A 90 -10.54 -17.47 9.56
CA ASN A 90 -9.24 -16.82 9.59
C ASN A 90 -9.16 -15.58 8.67
N GLY A 91 -10.25 -14.83 8.56
CA GLY A 91 -10.30 -13.60 7.80
C GLY A 91 -9.26 -12.56 8.29
N TYR A 92 -8.77 -11.75 7.36
CA TYR A 92 -7.83 -10.66 7.64
C TYR A 92 -8.60 -9.35 7.83
N GLY A 93 -8.34 -8.66 8.95
CA GLY A 93 -9.06 -7.45 9.32
C GLY A 93 -8.64 -6.24 8.51
N TRP A 94 -9.60 -5.37 8.28
CA TRP A 94 -9.44 -4.07 7.62
C TRP A 94 -9.24 -2.89 8.58
N SER A 95 -9.18 -3.15 9.88
CA SER A 95 -9.14 -2.13 10.94
C SER A 95 -8.03 -1.09 10.77
N SER A 96 -6.83 -1.49 10.29
CA SER A 96 -5.73 -0.55 10.03
C SER A 96 -6.07 0.44 8.91
N TYR A 97 -6.72 0.00 7.85
CA TYR A 97 -7.17 0.86 6.75
C TYR A 97 -8.26 1.84 7.22
N TYR A 98 -9.25 1.33 7.96
CA TYR A 98 -10.32 2.17 8.53
C TYR A 98 -9.80 3.13 9.59
N SER A 99 -8.73 2.78 10.32
CA SER A 99 -8.06 3.73 11.21
C SER A 99 -7.52 4.94 10.46
N VAL A 100 -6.90 4.75 9.28
CA VAL A 100 -6.45 5.87 8.43
C VAL A 100 -7.65 6.67 7.91
N ILE A 101 -8.70 6.00 7.42
CA ILE A 101 -9.94 6.63 6.93
C ILE A 101 -10.57 7.49 8.04
N GLN A 102 -10.69 6.95 9.25
CA GLN A 102 -11.21 7.65 10.42
C GLN A 102 -10.46 8.96 10.70
N HIS A 103 -9.12 8.91 10.68
CA HIS A 103 -8.32 10.11 10.91
C HIS A 103 -8.41 11.11 9.76
N CYS A 104 -8.53 10.65 8.52
CA CYS A 104 -8.85 11.55 7.39
C CYS A 104 -10.22 12.21 7.59
N ASN A 105 -11.24 11.45 8.01
CA ASN A 105 -12.57 12.01 8.29
C ASN A 105 -12.54 13.09 9.38
N MET A 106 -11.77 12.87 10.46
CA MET A 106 -11.57 13.87 11.51
C MET A 106 -10.98 15.17 10.94
N LEU A 107 -9.90 15.08 10.19
CA LEU A 107 -9.26 16.25 9.57
C LEU A 107 -10.23 16.97 8.60
N LEU A 108 -10.91 16.22 7.74
CA LEU A 108 -11.84 16.78 6.76
C LEU A 108 -13.05 17.46 7.42
N LYS A 109 -13.49 16.97 8.59
CA LYS A 109 -14.60 17.54 9.35
C LYS A 109 -14.23 18.87 10.01
N TYR A 110 -13.07 18.92 10.68
CA TYR A 110 -12.73 20.05 11.54
C TYR A 110 -11.95 21.16 10.84
N THR A 111 -11.11 20.85 9.85
CA THR A 111 -10.28 21.84 9.15
C THR A 111 -11.09 22.99 8.52
N PRO A 112 -12.28 22.80 7.92
CA PRO A 112 -13.04 23.91 7.33
C PRO A 112 -13.37 25.03 8.32
N GLY A 113 -13.58 24.72 9.60
CA GLY A 113 -13.89 25.69 10.66
C GLY A 113 -12.69 26.48 11.16
N ILE A 114 -11.47 26.11 10.78
CA ILE A 114 -10.23 26.74 11.26
C ILE A 114 -9.83 27.89 10.34
N SER A 115 -9.41 29.02 10.92
CA SER A 115 -8.90 30.16 10.18
C SER A 115 -7.47 29.90 9.71
N PHE A 116 -7.24 30.08 8.42
CA PHE A 116 -5.93 30.05 7.79
C PHE A 116 -5.58 31.42 7.25
N GLY A 117 -4.35 31.86 7.43
CA GLY A 117 -3.90 33.12 6.85
C GLY A 117 -3.84 33.08 5.32
N VAL A 118 -3.67 31.86 4.75
CA VAL A 118 -3.60 31.62 3.30
C VAL A 118 -4.51 30.43 2.98
N GLU A 119 -5.54 30.65 2.16
CA GLU A 119 -6.54 29.63 1.82
C GLU A 119 -5.93 28.45 1.04
N SER A 120 -4.93 28.69 0.20
CA SER A 120 -4.22 27.62 -0.52
C SER A 120 -3.53 26.63 0.42
N ASP A 121 -3.10 27.05 1.62
CA ASP A 121 -2.53 26.15 2.61
C ASP A 121 -3.60 25.21 3.19
N LYS A 122 -4.80 25.75 3.50
CA LYS A 122 -5.95 24.95 3.93
C LYS A 122 -6.31 23.92 2.86
N ASN A 123 -6.46 24.38 1.62
CA ASN A 123 -6.83 23.53 0.50
C ASN A 123 -5.84 22.41 0.27
N ARG A 124 -4.54 22.65 0.41
CA ARG A 124 -3.51 21.65 0.31
C ARG A 124 -3.64 20.56 1.39
N LEU A 125 -3.85 20.94 2.67
CA LEU A 125 -4.00 19.97 3.75
C LEU A 125 -5.26 19.10 3.59
N LEU A 126 -6.37 19.71 3.15
CA LEU A 126 -7.58 18.98 2.81
C LEU A 126 -7.36 18.03 1.62
N ALA A 127 -6.65 18.49 0.58
CA ALA A 127 -6.32 17.69 -0.59
C ALA A 127 -5.50 16.45 -0.22
N GLU A 128 -4.50 16.60 0.65
CA GLU A 128 -3.70 15.46 1.13
C GLU A 128 -4.56 14.44 1.87
N ALA A 129 -5.46 14.89 2.75
CA ALA A 129 -6.38 14.00 3.47
C ALA A 129 -7.35 13.27 2.53
N TYR A 130 -7.91 13.96 1.54
CA TYR A 130 -8.74 13.33 0.50
C TYR A 130 -7.95 12.31 -0.31
N CYS A 131 -6.73 12.63 -0.75
CA CYS A 131 -5.87 11.71 -1.49
C CYS A 131 -5.59 10.43 -0.69
N ILE A 132 -5.22 10.56 0.59
CA ILE A 132 -4.94 9.41 1.47
C ILE A 132 -6.20 8.58 1.70
N ARG A 133 -7.37 9.22 1.96
CA ARG A 133 -8.63 8.50 2.15
C ARG A 133 -9.04 7.75 0.88
N GLY A 134 -8.92 8.38 -0.28
CA GLY A 134 -9.16 7.75 -1.57
C GLY A 134 -8.25 6.54 -1.81
N TYR A 135 -6.96 6.65 -1.48
CA TYR A 135 -6.02 5.53 -1.56
C TYR A 135 -6.41 4.39 -0.61
N MET A 136 -6.86 4.68 0.61
CA MET A 136 -7.32 3.65 1.55
C MET A 136 -8.57 2.93 1.05
N TYR A 137 -9.58 3.65 0.54
CA TYR A 137 -10.75 3.01 -0.05
C TYR A 137 -10.40 2.18 -1.28
N PHE A 138 -9.47 2.64 -2.10
CA PHE A 138 -8.98 1.85 -3.22
C PHE A 138 -8.27 0.57 -2.77
N CYS A 139 -7.45 0.62 -1.72
CA CYS A 139 -6.85 -0.57 -1.13
C CYS A 139 -7.93 -1.55 -0.61
N VAL A 140 -8.91 -1.04 0.12
CA VAL A 140 -10.02 -1.84 0.67
C VAL A 140 -10.82 -2.52 -0.46
N ALA A 141 -11.17 -1.79 -1.52
CA ALA A 141 -11.87 -2.34 -2.68
C ALA A 141 -11.08 -3.46 -3.38
N ARG A 142 -9.74 -3.34 -3.47
CA ARG A 142 -8.89 -4.38 -4.08
C ARG A 142 -8.70 -5.62 -3.23
N ILE A 143 -8.79 -5.50 -1.91
CA ILE A 143 -8.51 -6.59 -0.97
C ILE A 143 -9.78 -7.35 -0.57
N TRP A 144 -10.87 -6.64 -0.25
CA TRP A 144 -12.12 -7.22 0.26
C TRP A 144 -13.31 -7.09 -0.71
N GLY A 145 -13.18 -6.29 -1.76
CA GLY A 145 -14.29 -5.97 -2.66
C GLY A 145 -15.29 -5.04 -1.98
N ASP A 146 -16.47 -5.58 -1.64
CA ASP A 146 -17.50 -4.83 -0.91
C ASP A 146 -16.99 -4.42 0.49
N ALA A 147 -17.34 -3.21 0.92
CA ALA A 147 -16.89 -2.68 2.19
C ALA A 147 -17.78 -1.52 2.69
N PRO A 148 -17.83 -1.23 4.00
CA PRO A 148 -18.52 -0.06 4.51
C PRO A 148 -17.93 1.25 4.01
N ILE A 149 -18.75 2.22 3.66
CA ILE A 149 -18.32 3.58 3.31
C ILE A 149 -18.58 4.50 4.50
N GLU A 150 -17.52 4.82 5.24
CA GLU A 150 -17.55 5.68 6.42
C GLU A 150 -17.00 7.06 6.09
N LEU A 151 -17.85 8.09 6.08
CA LEU A 151 -17.48 9.47 5.75
C LEU A 151 -17.47 10.39 6.96
N GLU A 152 -18.21 10.02 8.00
CA GLU A 152 -18.23 10.74 9.27
C GLU A 152 -17.28 10.09 10.28
N PRO A 153 -16.54 10.89 11.04
CA PRO A 153 -15.68 10.33 12.08
C PRO A 153 -16.50 9.66 13.18
N THR A 154 -15.91 8.61 13.77
CA THR A 154 -16.46 7.95 14.95
C THR A 154 -16.02 8.70 16.19
N GLU A 155 -16.93 9.43 16.82
CA GLU A 155 -16.68 10.24 18.02
C GLU A 155 -17.44 9.73 19.26
N SER A 156 -18.31 8.74 19.05
CA SER A 156 -19.04 8.09 20.15
C SER A 156 -19.28 6.61 19.84
N SER A 157 -19.59 5.84 20.88
CA SER A 157 -19.96 4.42 20.77
C SER A 157 -21.32 4.19 20.09
N ASN A 158 -22.12 5.23 19.92
CA ASN A 158 -23.48 5.16 19.37
C ASN A 158 -23.55 5.35 17.86
N LYS A 159 -22.41 5.36 17.16
CA LYS A 159 -22.39 5.46 15.69
C LYS A 159 -23.12 4.26 15.06
N PRO A 160 -23.98 4.50 14.06
CA PRO A 160 -24.64 3.42 13.32
C PRO A 160 -23.62 2.44 12.71
N LYS A 161 -23.91 1.15 12.82
CA LYS A 161 -23.11 0.08 12.21
C LYS A 161 -23.51 -0.04 10.75
N LEU A 162 -22.58 0.28 9.85
CA LEU A 162 -22.83 0.28 8.40
C LEU A 162 -22.71 -1.14 7.83
N ALA A 163 -23.56 -1.43 6.84
CA ALA A 163 -23.38 -2.60 5.99
C ALA A 163 -22.23 -2.38 5.00
N ARG A 164 -21.86 -3.43 4.28
CA ARG A 164 -20.94 -3.35 3.13
C ARG A 164 -21.71 -2.80 1.92
N GLU A 165 -21.12 -1.82 1.26
CA GLU A 165 -21.55 -1.37 -0.06
C GLU A 165 -20.82 -2.17 -1.14
N PRO A 166 -21.41 -2.34 -2.33
CA PRO A 166 -20.75 -3.01 -3.46
C PRO A 166 -19.38 -2.41 -3.81
N ALA A 167 -18.44 -3.27 -4.22
CA ALA A 167 -17.08 -2.88 -4.59
C ALA A 167 -17.03 -1.70 -5.57
N GLU A 168 -17.98 -1.61 -6.50
CA GLU A 168 -18.13 -0.50 -7.44
C GLU A 168 -18.36 0.83 -6.70
N GLN A 169 -19.25 0.86 -5.71
CA GLN A 169 -19.52 2.06 -4.92
C GLN A 169 -18.31 2.46 -4.05
N VAL A 170 -17.61 1.47 -3.48
CA VAL A 170 -16.35 1.72 -2.73
C VAL A 170 -15.30 2.35 -3.65
N LEU A 171 -15.20 1.86 -4.88
CA LEU A 171 -14.26 2.40 -5.88
C LEU A 171 -14.67 3.82 -6.33
N GLU A 172 -15.97 4.08 -6.55
CA GLU A 172 -16.48 5.41 -6.86
C GLU A 172 -16.24 6.40 -5.70
N ARG A 173 -16.28 5.93 -4.44
CA ARG A 173 -15.88 6.74 -3.29
C ARG A 173 -14.40 7.12 -3.36
N ALA A 174 -13.53 6.16 -3.65
CA ALA A 174 -12.10 6.43 -3.83
C ALA A 174 -11.86 7.45 -4.95
N LEU A 175 -12.54 7.29 -6.09
CA LEU A 175 -12.43 8.19 -7.24
C LEU A 175 -12.94 9.60 -6.92
N SER A 176 -14.05 9.71 -6.18
CA SER A 176 -14.59 11.00 -5.73
C SER A 176 -13.60 11.73 -4.82
N ASP A 177 -12.97 11.04 -3.88
CA ASP A 177 -11.97 11.62 -2.99
C ASP A 177 -10.72 12.11 -3.77
N VAL A 178 -10.24 11.30 -4.71
CA VAL A 178 -9.10 11.69 -5.57
C VAL A 178 -9.44 12.89 -6.44
N ASN A 179 -10.66 12.97 -6.98
CA ASN A 179 -11.11 14.14 -7.74
C ASN A 179 -11.19 15.40 -6.85
N ALA A 180 -11.69 15.28 -5.63
CA ALA A 180 -11.69 16.37 -4.67
C ALA A 180 -10.25 16.85 -4.36
N ALA A 181 -9.33 15.92 -4.16
CA ALA A 181 -7.93 16.25 -3.94
C ALA A 181 -7.30 16.99 -5.13
N ILE A 182 -7.51 16.52 -6.37
CA ILE A 182 -7.01 17.16 -7.59
C ILE A 182 -7.49 18.61 -7.71
N ASN A 183 -8.78 18.85 -7.38
CA ASN A 183 -9.36 20.19 -7.45
C ASN A 183 -8.85 21.14 -6.36
N LEU A 184 -8.52 20.61 -5.18
CA LEU A 184 -8.05 21.40 -4.04
C LEU A 184 -6.54 21.68 -4.07
N PHE A 185 -5.71 20.80 -4.67
CA PHE A 185 -4.27 21.07 -4.76
C PHE A 185 -4.01 22.36 -5.54
N PRO A 186 -3.38 23.36 -4.94
CA PRO A 186 -3.17 24.65 -5.58
C PRO A 186 -2.12 24.59 -6.69
N GLU A 187 -1.21 23.63 -6.65
CA GLU A 187 -0.04 23.52 -7.53
C GLU A 187 0.04 22.15 -8.18
N GLU A 188 0.57 22.12 -9.42
CA GLU A 188 0.93 20.88 -10.12
C GLU A 188 2.38 20.45 -9.81
N SER A 189 2.75 20.52 -8.55
CA SER A 189 4.10 20.23 -8.06
C SER A 189 4.06 19.27 -6.88
N TYR A 190 5.22 18.80 -6.47
CA TYR A 190 5.36 17.91 -5.33
C TYR A 190 5.36 18.68 -4.01
N THR A 191 4.48 18.33 -3.10
CA THR A 191 4.39 18.89 -1.74
C THR A 191 5.45 18.26 -0.85
N ASN A 192 6.34 19.06 -0.26
CA ASN A 192 7.38 18.61 0.68
C ASN A 192 8.11 17.34 0.23
N GLY A 193 8.60 17.36 -1.00
CA GLY A 193 9.18 16.18 -1.64
C GLY A 193 8.08 15.18 -2.06
N LYS A 194 8.48 13.94 -2.31
CA LYS A 194 7.59 12.89 -2.83
C LYS A 194 7.07 11.94 -1.74
N GLY A 195 7.36 12.24 -0.47
CA GLY A 195 6.87 11.50 0.70
C GLY A 195 5.48 11.93 1.17
N ARG A 196 4.92 13.00 0.59
CA ARG A 196 3.55 13.45 0.86
C ARG A 196 2.72 13.40 -0.42
N ALA A 197 1.40 13.27 -0.26
CA ALA A 197 0.48 13.35 -1.38
C ALA A 197 0.60 14.69 -2.10
N SER A 198 0.48 14.65 -3.41
CA SER A 198 0.61 15.79 -4.30
C SER A 198 -0.35 15.65 -5.47
N LYS A 199 -0.53 16.69 -6.26
CA LYS A 199 -1.39 16.60 -7.45
C LYS A 199 -0.90 15.54 -8.46
N PRO A 200 0.40 15.42 -8.77
CA PRO A 200 0.93 14.29 -9.56
C PRO A 200 0.63 12.91 -8.94
N ALA A 201 0.72 12.79 -7.61
CA ALA A 201 0.37 11.55 -6.91
C ALA A 201 -1.12 11.20 -7.08
N CYS A 202 -2.01 12.21 -7.03
CA CYS A 202 -3.43 12.01 -7.29
C CYS A 202 -3.70 11.61 -8.76
N TYR A 203 -2.96 12.13 -9.73
CA TYR A 203 -3.08 11.69 -11.12
C TYR A 203 -2.68 10.23 -11.29
N ALA A 204 -1.58 9.80 -10.68
CA ALA A 204 -1.15 8.40 -10.70
C ALA A 204 -2.18 7.47 -10.03
N LEU A 205 -2.69 7.86 -8.87
CA LEU A 205 -3.73 7.11 -8.16
C LEU A 205 -5.04 7.04 -8.98
N LYS A 206 -5.44 8.14 -9.63
CA LYS A 206 -6.61 8.16 -10.49
C LYS A 206 -6.45 7.23 -11.69
N ALA A 207 -5.27 7.20 -12.32
CA ALA A 207 -4.97 6.26 -13.41
C ALA A 207 -5.11 4.80 -12.95
N ASP A 208 -4.58 4.44 -11.76
CA ASP A 208 -4.69 3.09 -11.18
C ASP A 208 -6.15 2.70 -10.87
N ILE A 209 -6.92 3.62 -10.27
CA ILE A 209 -8.36 3.41 -9.98
C ILE A 209 -9.14 3.16 -11.26
N LEU A 210 -8.93 3.99 -12.30
CA LEU A 210 -9.63 3.87 -13.58
C LEU A 210 -9.25 2.59 -14.32
N LEU A 211 -7.99 2.19 -14.27
CA LEU A 211 -7.52 0.93 -14.85
C LEU A 211 -8.15 -0.28 -14.13
N TRP A 212 -8.24 -0.25 -12.80
CA TRP A 212 -8.94 -1.26 -12.01
C TRP A 212 -10.42 -1.31 -12.38
N LYS A 213 -11.09 -0.16 -12.43
CA LYS A 213 -12.50 -0.06 -12.83
C LYS A 213 -12.73 -0.70 -14.20
N ALA A 214 -11.92 -0.32 -15.19
CA ALA A 214 -12.08 -0.80 -16.56
C ALA A 214 -11.85 -2.32 -16.71
N LYS A 215 -10.87 -2.87 -15.99
CA LYS A 215 -10.47 -4.28 -16.16
C LYS A 215 -11.20 -5.24 -15.20
N VAL A 216 -11.62 -4.79 -14.02
CA VAL A 216 -12.17 -5.65 -12.95
C VAL A 216 -13.67 -5.47 -12.76
N LEU A 217 -14.18 -4.25 -12.93
CA LEU A 217 -15.57 -3.89 -12.67
C LEU A 217 -16.34 -3.51 -13.94
N ASN A 218 -15.89 -3.99 -15.11
CA ASN A 218 -16.53 -3.73 -16.40
C ASN A 218 -16.76 -2.24 -16.71
N GLY A 219 -15.76 -1.40 -16.41
CA GLY A 219 -15.79 0.02 -16.76
C GLY A 219 -15.75 0.25 -18.28
N SER A 220 -15.73 1.51 -18.68
CA SER A 220 -15.87 1.95 -20.04
C SER A 220 -14.53 2.08 -20.80
N GLU A 221 -14.58 2.16 -22.14
CA GLU A 221 -13.42 2.56 -22.94
C GLU A 221 -12.91 3.97 -22.58
N GLN A 222 -13.80 4.86 -22.10
CA GLN A 222 -13.40 6.19 -21.66
C GLN A 222 -12.51 6.11 -20.42
N ASP A 223 -12.79 5.19 -19.47
CA ASP A 223 -11.93 4.97 -18.32
C ASP A 223 -10.49 4.60 -18.75
N LEU A 224 -10.34 3.74 -19.78
CA LEU A 224 -9.03 3.40 -20.35
C LEU A 224 -8.31 4.60 -21.03
N LYS A 225 -9.05 5.44 -21.75
CA LYS A 225 -8.49 6.68 -22.35
C LYS A 225 -8.06 7.67 -21.25
N ASP A 226 -8.82 7.75 -20.19
CA ASP A 226 -8.50 8.57 -19.04
C ASP A 226 -7.28 8.04 -18.27
N VAL A 227 -7.07 6.71 -18.19
CA VAL A 227 -5.81 6.13 -17.67
C VAL A 227 -4.60 6.71 -18.40
N ILE A 228 -4.63 6.74 -19.74
CA ILE A 228 -3.53 7.27 -20.55
C ILE A 228 -3.29 8.75 -20.23
N THR A 229 -4.37 9.54 -20.18
CA THR A 229 -4.30 10.97 -19.87
C THR A 229 -3.71 11.25 -18.50
N TYR A 230 -4.21 10.56 -17.45
CA TYR A 230 -3.74 10.79 -16.09
C TYR A 230 -2.35 10.21 -15.84
N ALA A 231 -1.96 9.13 -16.50
CA ALA A 231 -0.59 8.64 -16.47
C ALA A 231 0.40 9.63 -17.13
N ASP A 232 0.02 10.29 -18.22
CA ASP A 232 0.83 11.35 -18.82
C ASP A 232 0.96 12.58 -17.92
N LEU A 233 -0.13 13.01 -17.28
CA LEU A 233 -0.10 14.11 -16.29
C LEU A 233 0.80 13.77 -15.09
N ALA A 234 0.71 12.56 -14.57
CA ALA A 234 1.53 12.09 -13.45
C ALA A 234 3.03 11.99 -13.79
N SER A 235 3.35 11.76 -15.06
CA SER A 235 4.72 11.58 -15.56
C SER A 235 5.44 12.89 -15.90
N LYS A 236 4.72 14.00 -15.90
CA LYS A 236 5.25 15.28 -16.37
C LYS A 236 6.47 15.72 -15.59
N GLY A 237 7.59 15.97 -16.29
CA GLY A 237 8.85 16.42 -15.69
C GLY A 237 9.66 15.34 -14.98
N LEU A 238 9.26 14.06 -15.09
CA LEU A 238 10.02 12.94 -14.58
C LEU A 238 10.92 12.31 -15.64
N SER A 239 11.97 11.64 -15.19
CA SER A 239 12.87 10.84 -16.02
C SER A 239 13.28 9.58 -15.27
N PHE A 240 13.72 8.56 -16.00
CA PHE A 240 14.29 7.37 -15.37
C PHE A 240 15.57 7.70 -14.60
N GLU A 241 15.83 6.96 -13.54
CA GLU A 241 17.14 6.92 -12.91
C GLU A 241 18.17 6.27 -13.83
N ASP A 242 19.40 6.75 -13.77
CA ASP A 242 20.50 6.21 -14.58
C ASP A 242 20.87 4.78 -14.14
N ASN A 243 20.83 4.53 -12.81
CA ASN A 243 21.00 3.21 -12.23
C ASN A 243 19.70 2.74 -11.58
N PHE A 244 19.34 1.49 -11.78
CA PHE A 244 18.12 0.94 -11.18
C PHE A 244 18.14 0.95 -9.63
N ALA A 245 19.32 0.73 -9.03
CA ALA A 245 19.49 0.77 -7.58
C ALA A 245 19.16 2.14 -6.95
N ASP A 246 19.37 3.23 -7.69
CA ASP A 246 19.16 4.59 -7.19
C ASP A 246 17.67 4.88 -6.92
N ILE A 247 16.75 4.13 -7.52
CA ILE A 247 15.31 4.23 -7.26
C ILE A 247 14.99 4.01 -5.77
N TYR A 248 15.70 3.06 -5.13
CA TYR A 248 15.47 2.64 -3.73
C TYR A 248 16.55 3.15 -2.77
N GLY A 249 17.70 3.53 -3.29
CA GLY A 249 18.84 4.05 -2.53
C GLY A 249 18.82 5.57 -2.36
N THR A 250 18.13 6.27 -3.25
CA THR A 250 18.08 7.75 -3.23
C THR A 250 16.67 8.21 -2.85
N LYS A 251 16.57 8.97 -1.76
CA LYS A 251 15.28 9.54 -1.35
C LYS A 251 14.77 10.53 -2.40
N TYR A 252 13.50 10.39 -2.81
CA TYR A 252 12.83 11.27 -3.77
C TYR A 252 13.47 11.37 -5.15
N GLY A 253 13.99 10.23 -5.65
CA GLY A 253 14.64 10.12 -6.95
C GLY A 253 13.83 10.65 -8.13
N LYS A 254 14.49 10.75 -9.32
CA LYS A 254 13.95 11.40 -10.55
C LYS A 254 12.65 10.77 -11.02
N GLU A 255 12.46 9.45 -10.84
CA GLU A 255 11.28 8.75 -11.34
C GLU A 255 10.19 8.51 -10.28
N VAL A 256 10.42 8.80 -9.01
CA VAL A 256 9.43 8.62 -7.95
C VAL A 256 8.32 9.66 -8.06
N ILE A 257 7.06 9.24 -7.94
CA ILE A 257 5.87 10.10 -7.89
C ILE A 257 5.36 10.22 -6.46
N TRP A 258 5.21 9.09 -5.77
CA TRP A 258 4.74 9.06 -4.39
C TRP A 258 5.34 7.88 -3.65
N THR A 259 5.82 8.13 -2.43
CA THR A 259 6.45 7.11 -1.59
C THR A 259 6.01 7.25 -0.14
N ILE A 260 6.04 6.15 0.59
CA ILE A 260 5.90 6.11 2.05
C ILE A 260 7.30 6.13 2.63
N ARG A 261 7.59 7.19 3.38
CA ARG A 261 8.93 7.47 3.88
C ARG A 261 9.29 6.66 5.12
N PHE A 262 10.52 6.17 5.13
CA PHE A 262 11.21 5.60 6.29
C PHE A 262 12.53 6.32 6.52
N GLU A 263 12.97 6.41 7.77
CA GLU A 263 14.21 7.07 8.16
C GLU A 263 14.97 6.22 9.17
N ILE A 264 16.30 6.21 9.04
CA ILE A 264 17.21 5.32 9.78
C ILE A 264 17.05 5.34 11.30
N TYR A 265 16.69 6.46 11.90
CA TYR A 265 16.54 6.59 13.37
C TYR A 265 15.09 6.77 13.81
N GLU A 266 14.12 6.61 12.91
CA GLU A 266 12.72 6.82 13.21
C GLU A 266 11.96 5.48 13.29
N LYS A 267 11.86 4.79 12.18
CA LYS A 267 11.15 3.51 12.08
C LYS A 267 11.70 2.67 10.94
N GLU A 268 11.93 1.40 11.20
CA GLU A 268 12.32 0.45 10.19
C GLU A 268 11.16 0.02 9.29
N ALA A 269 11.45 -0.13 8.01
CA ALA A 269 10.58 -0.78 7.06
C ALA A 269 10.61 -2.30 7.26
N GLN A 270 9.53 -2.85 7.78
CA GLN A 270 9.37 -4.30 7.92
C GLN A 270 8.98 -4.97 6.60
N TYR A 271 8.63 -4.18 5.61
CA TYR A 271 8.02 -4.60 4.36
C TYR A 271 8.77 -5.75 3.66
N SER A 272 10.08 -5.65 3.50
CA SER A 272 10.89 -6.67 2.83
C SER A 272 11.69 -7.58 3.76
N GLN A 273 11.54 -7.44 5.08
CA GLN A 273 12.34 -8.20 6.05
C GLN A 273 12.13 -9.71 5.97
N SER A 274 10.93 -10.15 5.52
CA SER A 274 10.62 -11.56 5.29
C SER A 274 11.42 -12.21 4.15
N LEU A 275 12.07 -11.39 3.29
CA LEU A 275 12.93 -11.84 2.18
C LEU A 275 14.42 -11.58 2.44
N LYS A 276 14.79 -11.15 3.65
CA LYS A 276 16.17 -10.86 4.04
C LYS A 276 16.73 -11.98 4.92
N PRO A 277 18.01 -12.33 4.78
CA PRO A 277 18.65 -13.30 5.68
C PRO A 277 19.05 -12.66 6.99
N ARG A 278 19.06 -13.46 8.05
CA ARG A 278 19.86 -13.16 9.23
C ARG A 278 21.33 -13.50 8.99
N ASP A 279 22.22 -12.88 9.75
CA ASP A 279 23.68 -13.08 9.67
C ASP A 279 24.09 -14.55 9.75
N VAL A 280 23.44 -15.34 10.61
CA VAL A 280 23.74 -16.78 10.79
C VAL A 280 23.57 -17.62 9.51
N PHE A 281 22.70 -17.23 8.60
CA PHE A 281 22.48 -17.94 7.34
C PHE A 281 23.53 -17.60 6.28
N VAL A 282 24.14 -16.44 6.38
CA VAL A 282 25.14 -15.97 5.40
C VAL A 282 26.57 -15.99 5.94
N GLU A 283 26.76 -16.54 7.13
CA GLU A 283 28.09 -16.61 7.78
C GLU A 283 29.14 -17.33 6.91
N LYS A 284 28.72 -18.39 6.20
CA LYS A 284 29.56 -19.18 5.30
C LYS A 284 29.56 -18.69 3.85
N ALA A 285 28.81 -17.62 3.55
CA ALA A 285 28.74 -17.11 2.19
C ALA A 285 30.04 -16.38 1.82
N VAL A 286 30.62 -16.75 0.68
CA VAL A 286 31.86 -16.11 0.15
C VAL A 286 31.58 -14.67 -0.29
N ASN A 287 30.34 -14.33 -0.61
CA ASN A 287 29.89 -13.00 -0.99
C ASN A 287 29.07 -12.31 0.12
N LYS A 288 29.33 -12.65 1.39
CA LYS A 288 28.59 -12.13 2.55
C LYS A 288 28.50 -10.60 2.57
N ASP A 289 29.59 -9.91 2.22
CA ASP A 289 29.65 -8.44 2.29
C ASP A 289 28.73 -7.74 1.28
N GLU A 290 28.30 -8.44 0.23
CA GLU A 290 27.37 -7.93 -0.79
C GLU A 290 25.90 -8.13 -0.38
N ILE A 291 25.64 -9.08 0.54
CA ILE A 291 24.28 -9.47 0.91
C ILE A 291 23.70 -8.49 1.92
N PRO A 292 22.47 -7.97 1.71
CA PRO A 292 21.83 -7.05 2.66
C PRO A 292 21.22 -7.81 3.85
N TYR A 293 22.04 -8.38 4.72
CA TYR A 293 21.61 -9.07 5.95
C TYR A 293 21.57 -8.11 7.16
N ALA A 294 20.80 -8.49 8.19
CA ALA A 294 20.81 -7.86 9.49
C ALA A 294 20.91 -8.92 10.60
N LYS A 295 21.39 -8.52 11.79
CA LYS A 295 21.51 -9.41 12.94
C LYS A 295 20.18 -9.77 13.57
N GLY A 296 19.21 -8.84 13.55
CA GLY A 296 17.94 -8.97 14.26
C GLY A 296 16.69 -8.84 13.42
N GLY A 297 16.54 -7.80 12.62
CA GLY A 297 15.29 -7.43 11.94
C GLY A 297 14.93 -8.24 10.70
N ALA A 298 15.71 -9.26 10.32
CA ALA A 298 15.49 -10.06 9.12
C ALA A 298 14.90 -11.43 9.46
N ARG A 299 14.16 -12.00 8.51
CA ARG A 299 13.59 -13.34 8.66
C ARG A 299 13.29 -13.94 7.29
N SER A 300 14.14 -14.82 6.81
CA SER A 300 13.99 -15.49 5.51
C SER A 300 12.79 -16.45 5.48
N THR A 301 11.58 -15.89 5.63
CA THR A 301 10.31 -16.61 5.48
C THR A 301 10.06 -16.94 4.03
N TYR A 302 10.37 -15.98 3.14
CA TYR A 302 10.23 -16.09 1.70
C TYR A 302 11.56 -15.99 0.97
N ALA A 303 11.55 -16.49 -0.25
CA ALA A 303 12.54 -16.24 -1.29
C ALA A 303 11.82 -15.91 -2.59
N PRO A 304 12.47 -15.26 -3.57
CA PRO A 304 11.93 -15.12 -4.92
C PRO A 304 11.59 -16.49 -5.52
N SER A 305 10.43 -16.61 -6.17
CA SER A 305 9.99 -17.87 -6.80
C SER A 305 10.82 -18.20 -8.02
N SER A 306 10.84 -19.50 -8.42
CA SER A 306 11.46 -19.93 -9.66
C SER A 306 10.91 -19.20 -10.89
N PHE A 307 9.58 -18.98 -10.93
CA PHE A 307 8.95 -18.17 -11.98
C PHE A 307 9.63 -16.79 -12.13
N LEU A 308 9.80 -16.09 -11.02
CA LEU A 308 10.41 -14.74 -11.05
C LEU A 308 11.89 -14.81 -11.45
N ILE A 309 12.63 -15.76 -10.89
CA ILE A 309 14.06 -15.97 -11.20
C ILE A 309 14.24 -16.29 -12.69
N ASP A 310 13.47 -17.23 -13.23
CA ASP A 310 13.51 -17.62 -14.64
C ASP A 310 13.17 -16.43 -15.55
N LEU A 311 12.20 -15.60 -15.14
CA LEU A 311 11.79 -14.43 -15.88
C LEU A 311 12.91 -13.39 -16.02
N PHE A 312 13.73 -13.20 -14.97
CA PHE A 312 14.89 -12.32 -15.00
C PHE A 312 16.06 -12.92 -15.80
N TYR A 313 16.37 -14.18 -15.55
CA TYR A 313 17.51 -14.85 -16.21
C TYR A 313 17.26 -15.17 -17.67
N ALA A 314 16.00 -15.15 -18.16
CA ALA A 314 15.69 -15.22 -19.58
C ALA A 314 16.33 -14.07 -20.39
N ASN A 315 16.73 -12.97 -19.74
CA ASN A 315 17.38 -11.83 -20.35
C ASN A 315 18.71 -11.52 -19.62
N PRO A 316 19.84 -12.11 -20.04
CA PRO A 316 21.12 -11.96 -19.33
C PRO A 316 21.65 -10.52 -19.23
N THR A 317 21.14 -9.62 -20.08
CA THR A 317 21.49 -8.19 -20.09
C THR A 317 20.62 -7.35 -19.16
N ASP A 318 19.62 -7.95 -18.49
CA ASP A 318 18.72 -7.21 -17.60
C ASP A 318 19.48 -6.65 -16.39
N ILE A 319 19.68 -5.32 -16.40
CA ILE A 319 20.41 -4.61 -15.35
C ILE A 319 19.73 -4.72 -13.98
N ARG A 320 18.44 -5.07 -13.94
CA ARG A 320 17.65 -5.19 -12.70
C ARG A 320 17.92 -6.48 -11.96
N THR A 321 18.42 -7.52 -12.62
CA THR A 321 18.57 -8.86 -12.03
C THR A 321 19.38 -8.83 -10.73
N LYS A 322 20.60 -8.29 -10.78
CA LYS A 322 21.49 -8.19 -9.62
C LYS A 322 21.01 -7.17 -8.57
N GLU A 323 20.18 -6.21 -8.98
CA GLU A 323 19.61 -5.21 -8.06
C GLU A 323 18.29 -5.67 -7.41
N SER A 324 17.65 -6.71 -7.95
CA SER A 324 16.39 -7.25 -7.41
C SER A 324 16.60 -8.35 -6.39
N PHE A 325 17.59 -9.26 -6.63
CA PHE A 325 17.92 -10.32 -5.69
C PHE A 325 19.39 -10.72 -5.78
N ILE A 326 19.89 -11.33 -4.72
CA ILE A 326 21.26 -11.80 -4.59
C ILE A 326 21.27 -13.27 -4.14
N ILE A 327 22.15 -14.06 -4.76
CA ILE A 327 22.36 -15.46 -4.42
C ILE A 327 23.55 -15.54 -3.47
N ALA A 328 23.33 -16.03 -2.26
CA ALA A 328 24.41 -16.38 -1.33
C ALA A 328 25.01 -17.72 -1.72
N LYS A 329 26.35 -17.80 -1.81
CA LYS A 329 27.08 -19.02 -2.20
C LYS A 329 28.13 -19.38 -1.17
N ASP A 330 28.31 -20.69 -0.92
CA ASP A 330 29.38 -21.19 -0.10
C ASP A 330 30.73 -21.27 -0.86
N ALA A 331 31.79 -21.65 -0.18
CA ALA A 331 33.14 -21.80 -0.78
C ALA A 331 33.20 -22.86 -1.89
N GLY A 332 32.29 -23.81 -1.94
CA GLY A 332 32.13 -24.81 -3.00
C GLY A 332 31.31 -24.30 -4.20
N GLY A 333 30.79 -23.09 -4.13
CA GLY A 333 29.94 -22.50 -5.16
C GLY A 333 28.46 -22.93 -5.06
N ASN A 334 28.07 -23.67 -4.02
CA ASN A 334 26.68 -24.10 -3.82
C ASN A 334 25.84 -22.92 -3.31
N GLU A 335 24.58 -22.88 -3.73
CA GLU A 335 23.62 -21.91 -3.26
C GLU A 335 23.26 -22.17 -1.78
N ILE A 336 23.36 -21.12 -0.96
CA ILE A 336 22.86 -21.10 0.42
C ILE A 336 21.40 -20.62 0.43
N GLY A 337 21.08 -19.63 -0.39
CA GLY A 337 19.75 -19.07 -0.53
C GLY A 337 19.72 -17.84 -1.43
N ILE A 338 18.51 -17.42 -1.80
CA ILE A 338 18.26 -16.24 -2.64
C ILE A 338 17.49 -15.21 -1.82
N PHE A 339 17.99 -13.99 -1.79
CA PHE A 339 17.46 -12.93 -0.92
C PHE A 339 17.15 -11.67 -1.71
N ASP A 340 16.22 -10.86 -1.21
CA ASP A 340 15.94 -9.54 -1.77
C ASP A 340 17.18 -8.64 -1.70
N ASN A 341 17.51 -8.02 -2.83
CA ASN A 341 18.59 -7.03 -2.98
C ASN A 341 18.07 -5.66 -3.43
N LYS A 342 16.75 -5.49 -3.55
CA LYS A 342 16.11 -4.26 -4.04
C LYS A 342 16.00 -3.22 -2.93
N MET A 343 15.46 -3.59 -1.78
CA MET A 343 15.27 -2.70 -0.63
C MET A 343 16.37 -2.93 0.40
N LYS A 344 17.60 -2.53 0.06
CA LYS A 344 18.81 -2.86 0.85
C LYS A 344 18.84 -2.22 2.23
N GLY A 345 18.20 -1.07 2.43
CA GLY A 345 18.37 -0.26 3.62
C GLY A 345 19.80 0.26 3.79
N THR A 346 20.09 0.86 4.94
CA THR A 346 21.37 1.51 5.24
C THR A 346 22.24 0.63 6.13
N LYS A 347 23.48 0.34 5.68
CA LYS A 347 24.49 -0.37 6.47
C LYS A 347 25.07 0.61 7.51
N THR A 348 25.05 0.22 8.78
CA THR A 348 25.63 0.94 9.90
C THR A 348 26.92 0.25 10.38
N GLU A 349 27.67 0.82 11.32
CA GLU A 349 28.92 0.26 11.82
C GLU A 349 28.76 -1.15 12.42
N GLY A 350 27.63 -1.42 13.08
CA GLY A 350 27.42 -2.69 13.78
C GLY A 350 26.36 -3.61 13.19
N ASP A 351 25.50 -3.09 12.31
CA ASP A 351 24.35 -3.82 11.76
C ASP A 351 23.81 -3.14 10.50
N ARG A 352 22.58 -3.42 10.13
CA ARG A 352 21.83 -2.79 9.02
C ARG A 352 20.46 -2.35 9.52
N THR A 353 20.04 -1.16 9.11
CA THR A 353 18.68 -0.65 9.30
C THR A 353 17.93 -0.67 7.99
N TYR A 354 16.75 -1.27 7.98
CA TYR A 354 15.90 -1.29 6.78
C TYR A 354 15.04 -0.01 6.73
N ASP A 355 15.57 1.01 6.09
CA ASP A 355 14.97 2.34 5.95
C ASP A 355 14.61 2.69 4.49
N SER A 356 14.59 1.70 3.60
CA SER A 356 14.13 1.91 2.22
C SER A 356 12.67 2.31 2.19
N ASP A 357 12.36 3.35 1.42
CA ASP A 357 11.00 3.83 1.24
C ASP A 357 10.14 2.80 0.49
N ILE A 358 8.85 2.74 0.80
CA ILE A 358 7.88 1.95 0.03
C ILE A 358 7.33 2.87 -1.07
N ILE A 359 7.68 2.58 -2.32
CA ILE A 359 7.20 3.35 -3.48
C ILE A 359 5.75 2.97 -3.76
N ILE A 360 4.85 3.98 -3.78
CA ILE A 360 3.46 3.81 -4.17
C ILE A 360 3.33 3.94 -5.68
N TYR A 361 3.92 4.98 -6.29
CA TYR A 361 3.92 5.20 -7.73
C TYR A 361 5.25 5.79 -8.22
N ARG A 362 5.66 5.39 -9.42
CA ARG A 362 6.82 5.91 -10.14
C ARG A 362 6.62 5.87 -11.65
N LEU A 363 7.48 6.57 -12.38
CA LEU A 363 7.40 6.77 -13.84
C LEU A 363 7.23 5.46 -14.64
N ALA A 364 8.01 4.43 -14.33
CA ALA A 364 7.92 3.16 -15.06
C ALA A 364 6.51 2.57 -15.00
N GLU A 365 5.83 2.66 -13.86
CA GLU A 365 4.45 2.16 -13.72
C GLU A 365 3.47 2.95 -14.58
N MET A 366 3.67 4.26 -14.76
CA MET A 366 2.83 5.07 -15.65
C MET A 366 2.94 4.60 -17.10
N TYR A 367 4.13 4.27 -17.58
CA TYR A 367 4.29 3.67 -18.91
C TYR A 367 3.60 2.30 -19.00
N LEU A 368 3.70 1.48 -17.96
CA LEU A 368 3.05 0.16 -17.94
C LEU A 368 1.52 0.26 -17.80
N PHE A 369 0.97 1.28 -17.12
CA PHE A 369 -0.46 1.56 -17.13
C PHE A 369 -0.94 1.96 -18.55
N LYS A 370 -0.18 2.80 -19.24
CA LYS A 370 -0.50 3.17 -20.63
C LYS A 370 -0.43 1.95 -21.56
N ALA A 371 0.60 1.11 -21.41
CA ALA A 371 0.72 -0.11 -22.19
C ALA A 371 -0.49 -1.04 -22.00
N GLU A 372 -0.91 -1.25 -20.72
CA GLU A 372 -2.08 -2.07 -20.39
C GLU A 372 -3.38 -1.46 -20.94
N ALA A 373 -3.57 -0.14 -20.80
CA ALA A 373 -4.75 0.56 -21.32
C ALA A 373 -4.83 0.50 -22.85
N TYR A 374 -3.73 0.74 -23.57
CA TYR A 374 -3.69 0.62 -25.03
C TYR A 374 -3.98 -0.80 -25.50
N ALA A 375 -3.41 -1.82 -24.84
CA ALA A 375 -3.70 -3.22 -25.15
C ALA A 375 -5.18 -3.55 -24.93
N ALA A 376 -5.77 -3.09 -23.82
CA ALA A 376 -7.19 -3.26 -23.54
C ALA A 376 -8.09 -2.59 -24.61
N LEU A 377 -7.69 -1.43 -25.13
CA LEU A 377 -8.33 -0.72 -26.26
C LEU A 377 -8.06 -1.35 -27.65
N ASN A 378 -7.40 -2.52 -27.72
CA ASN A 378 -6.97 -3.17 -28.95
C ASN A 378 -5.97 -2.33 -29.80
N GLN A 379 -5.24 -1.42 -29.16
CA GLN A 379 -4.18 -0.58 -29.77
C GLN A 379 -2.80 -1.16 -29.41
N THR A 380 -2.56 -2.41 -29.83
CA THR A 380 -1.35 -3.17 -29.43
C THR A 380 -0.04 -2.55 -29.92
N PRO A 381 0.04 -1.88 -31.11
CA PRO A 381 1.26 -1.14 -31.46
C PRO A 381 1.64 -0.04 -30.46
N GLN A 382 0.66 0.72 -30.00
CA GLN A 382 0.87 1.77 -28.97
C GLN A 382 1.25 1.15 -27.62
N ALA A 383 0.62 0.05 -27.25
CA ALA A 383 0.96 -0.71 -26.06
C ALA A 383 2.43 -1.16 -26.06
N ILE A 384 2.93 -1.67 -27.20
CA ILE A 384 4.31 -2.09 -27.38
C ILE A 384 5.29 -0.89 -27.29
N ILE A 385 4.92 0.27 -27.80
CA ILE A 385 5.73 1.49 -27.68
C ILE A 385 5.93 1.86 -26.20
N GLU A 386 4.87 1.87 -25.41
CA GLU A 386 4.96 2.21 -23.99
C GLU A 386 5.73 1.12 -23.19
N LEU A 387 5.48 -0.15 -23.47
CA LEU A 387 6.23 -1.28 -22.89
C LEU A 387 7.73 -1.16 -23.17
N ASN A 388 8.10 -0.80 -24.39
CA ASN A 388 9.49 -0.72 -24.82
C ASN A 388 10.28 0.40 -24.15
N LYS A 389 9.64 1.44 -23.63
CA LYS A 389 10.33 2.46 -22.82
C LYS A 389 10.93 1.86 -21.55
N VAL A 390 10.20 0.97 -20.88
CA VAL A 390 10.65 0.28 -19.68
C VAL A 390 11.73 -0.76 -20.03
N ARG A 391 11.51 -1.55 -21.09
CA ARG A 391 12.44 -2.57 -21.54
C ARG A 391 13.79 -2.00 -22.01
N ASP A 392 13.78 -0.85 -22.70
CA ASP A 392 15.01 -0.17 -23.12
C ASP A 392 15.83 0.32 -21.93
N ARG A 393 15.17 0.94 -20.92
CA ARG A 393 15.84 1.30 -19.67
C ARG A 393 16.45 0.09 -18.98
N ALA A 394 15.75 -1.06 -18.97
CA ALA A 394 16.21 -2.31 -18.37
C ALA A 394 17.32 -3.03 -19.18
N LYS A 395 17.65 -2.56 -20.40
CA LYS A 395 18.65 -3.13 -21.31
C LYS A 395 18.32 -4.55 -21.79
N ILE A 396 17.04 -4.91 -21.86
CA ILE A 396 16.60 -6.23 -22.33
C ILE A 396 16.15 -6.22 -23.81
N GLY A 397 16.36 -5.11 -24.49
CA GLY A 397 15.94 -4.90 -25.90
C GLY A 397 14.44 -4.67 -26.03
N ILE A 398 14.06 -4.15 -27.18
CA ILE A 398 12.65 -3.91 -27.51
C ILE A 398 11.91 -5.23 -27.71
N TYR A 399 10.63 -5.25 -27.36
CA TYR A 399 9.73 -6.35 -27.70
C TYR A 399 9.45 -6.34 -29.20
N ASN A 400 9.75 -7.45 -29.85
CA ASN A 400 9.55 -7.68 -31.27
C ASN A 400 8.74 -8.96 -31.56
N GLY A 401 7.99 -9.45 -30.56
CA GLY A 401 7.13 -10.62 -30.66
C GLY A 401 5.80 -10.35 -31.35
N SER A 402 4.84 -11.24 -31.11
CA SER A 402 3.49 -11.14 -31.68
C SER A 402 2.79 -9.86 -31.25
N THR A 403 1.99 -9.30 -32.17
CA THR A 403 1.06 -8.18 -31.88
C THR A 403 -0.33 -8.65 -31.45
N ASP A 404 -0.52 -9.96 -31.26
CA ASP A 404 -1.77 -10.49 -30.70
C ASP A 404 -2.00 -9.90 -29.29
N LYS A 405 -3.22 -9.42 -29.07
CA LYS A 405 -3.57 -8.71 -27.81
C LYS A 405 -3.21 -9.51 -26.57
N LYS A 406 -3.58 -10.79 -26.55
CA LYS A 406 -3.38 -11.63 -25.35
C LYS A 406 -1.90 -11.88 -25.08
N VAL A 407 -1.10 -12.02 -26.15
CA VAL A 407 0.35 -12.18 -26.06
C VAL A 407 1.01 -10.89 -25.56
N VAL A 408 0.61 -9.74 -26.09
CA VAL A 408 1.12 -8.43 -25.63
C VAL A 408 0.74 -8.16 -24.18
N GLU A 409 -0.51 -8.43 -23.79
CA GLU A 409 -0.94 -8.29 -22.39
C GLU A 409 -0.16 -9.22 -21.45
N LYS A 410 0.13 -10.46 -21.84
CA LYS A 410 0.96 -11.38 -21.03
C LYS A 410 2.38 -10.84 -20.88
N GLU A 411 2.98 -10.29 -21.92
CA GLU A 411 4.32 -9.68 -21.82
C GLU A 411 4.31 -8.41 -20.94
N ILE A 412 3.26 -7.59 -21.00
CA ILE A 412 3.09 -6.46 -20.07
C ILE A 412 3.03 -6.96 -18.61
N LEU A 413 2.28 -8.02 -18.34
CA LEU A 413 2.20 -8.63 -17.01
C LEU A 413 3.56 -9.17 -16.53
N ASN A 414 4.34 -9.76 -17.43
CA ASN A 414 5.69 -10.24 -17.17
C ASN A 414 6.66 -9.06 -16.90
N GLU A 415 6.56 -7.99 -17.71
CA GLU A 415 7.38 -6.79 -17.49
C GLU A 415 7.04 -6.11 -16.15
N ARG A 416 5.76 -6.05 -15.78
CA ARG A 416 5.35 -5.56 -14.45
C ARG A 416 5.94 -6.41 -13.32
N ALA A 417 6.03 -7.74 -13.49
CA ALA A 417 6.65 -8.62 -12.49
C ALA A 417 8.16 -8.33 -12.32
N ARG A 418 8.91 -8.10 -13.43
CA ARG A 418 10.33 -7.71 -13.37
C ARG A 418 10.51 -6.33 -12.76
N GLU A 419 9.78 -5.36 -13.28
CA GLU A 419 9.98 -3.95 -12.97
C GLU A 419 9.52 -3.61 -11.54
N LEU A 420 8.34 -4.08 -11.17
CA LEU A 420 7.63 -3.68 -9.95
C LEU A 420 7.69 -4.74 -8.83
N TYR A 421 8.64 -5.69 -8.92
CA TYR A 421 8.90 -6.65 -7.84
C TYR A 421 9.03 -5.93 -6.49
N LEU A 422 8.32 -6.39 -5.46
CA LEU A 422 8.28 -5.79 -4.13
C LEU A 422 7.78 -4.33 -4.08
N GLU A 423 6.85 -3.94 -4.97
CA GLU A 423 6.22 -2.61 -4.94
C GLU A 423 4.72 -2.65 -4.71
N ARG A 424 4.21 -3.69 -4.04
CA ARG A 424 2.77 -3.87 -3.70
C ARG A 424 1.87 -3.99 -4.94
N LYS A 425 2.37 -4.60 -6.03
CA LYS A 425 1.66 -4.62 -7.32
C LYS A 425 1.25 -6.04 -7.76
N ARG A 426 2.00 -7.08 -7.38
CA ARG A 426 1.85 -8.38 -8.04
C ARG A 426 0.47 -8.99 -7.92
N TRP A 427 -0.13 -9.02 -6.73
CA TRP A 427 -1.48 -9.58 -6.58
C TRP A 427 -2.55 -8.76 -7.30
N PRO A 428 -2.63 -7.43 -7.16
CA PRO A 428 -3.53 -6.60 -7.97
C PRO A 428 -3.34 -6.76 -9.48
N ASP A 429 -2.11 -6.89 -9.96
CA ASP A 429 -1.83 -7.12 -11.37
C ASP A 429 -2.44 -8.44 -11.85
N LEU A 430 -2.18 -9.53 -11.14
CA LEU A 430 -2.75 -10.83 -11.46
C LEU A 430 -4.28 -10.79 -11.53
N LEU A 431 -4.94 -10.07 -10.61
CA LEU A 431 -6.39 -9.91 -10.63
C LEU A 431 -6.87 -9.11 -11.86
N ARG A 432 -6.21 -7.98 -12.20
CA ARG A 432 -6.60 -7.20 -13.39
C ARG A 432 -6.49 -8.02 -14.67
N PHE A 433 -5.41 -8.80 -14.82
CA PHE A 433 -5.21 -9.63 -16.00
C PHE A 433 -6.10 -10.88 -16.02
N HIS A 434 -6.51 -11.38 -14.86
CA HIS A 434 -7.52 -12.44 -14.75
C HIS A 434 -8.90 -11.95 -15.15
N PHE A 435 -9.41 -10.90 -14.53
CA PHE A 435 -10.73 -10.35 -14.84
C PHE A 435 -10.79 -9.77 -16.27
N GLY A 436 -9.66 -9.25 -16.77
CA GLY A 436 -9.52 -8.81 -18.18
C GLY A 436 -9.40 -9.95 -19.20
N GLY A 437 -9.40 -11.22 -18.75
CA GLY A 437 -9.43 -12.41 -19.63
C GLY A 437 -8.08 -12.80 -20.23
N THR A 438 -6.97 -12.20 -19.82
CA THR A 438 -5.62 -12.51 -20.31
C THR A 438 -5.09 -13.82 -19.75
N ILE A 439 -5.28 -14.04 -18.44
CA ILE A 439 -4.81 -15.23 -17.71
C ILE A 439 -5.96 -15.85 -16.89
N ASP A 440 -5.72 -17.06 -16.42
CA ASP A 440 -6.50 -17.64 -15.32
C ASP A 440 -5.62 -17.71 -14.08
N VAL A 441 -5.90 -16.90 -13.07
CA VAL A 441 -5.11 -16.81 -11.83
C VAL A 441 -5.06 -18.17 -11.08
N TYR A 442 -6.09 -19.00 -11.22
CA TYR A 442 -6.12 -20.35 -10.63
C TYR A 442 -5.18 -21.34 -11.34
N GLN A 443 -4.66 -20.99 -12.52
CA GLN A 443 -3.64 -21.75 -13.22
C GLN A 443 -2.24 -21.13 -13.08
N GLU A 444 -2.15 -19.80 -12.93
CA GLU A 444 -0.88 -19.07 -12.84
C GLU A 444 -0.27 -19.14 -11.43
N VAL A 445 -1.08 -19.01 -10.37
CA VAL A 445 -0.59 -18.97 -8.99
C VAL A 445 -0.50 -20.38 -8.42
N PRO A 446 0.72 -20.87 -8.08
CA PRO A 446 0.95 -22.29 -7.73
C PRO A 446 0.06 -22.80 -6.58
N ASN A 447 -0.10 -22.00 -5.52
CA ASN A 447 -0.89 -22.42 -4.35
C ASN A 447 -2.41 -22.38 -4.62
N LEU A 448 -2.90 -21.46 -5.47
CA LEU A 448 -4.30 -21.48 -5.94
C LEU A 448 -4.56 -22.69 -6.86
N LYS A 449 -3.63 -22.95 -7.79
CA LYS A 449 -3.70 -24.11 -8.68
C LYS A 449 -3.76 -25.41 -7.90
N LYS A 450 -2.92 -25.56 -6.86
CA LYS A 450 -2.96 -26.74 -5.98
C LYS A 450 -4.32 -26.90 -5.31
N LYS A 451 -4.91 -25.83 -4.77
CA LYS A 451 -6.25 -25.88 -4.17
C LYS A 451 -7.33 -26.23 -5.19
N ALA A 452 -7.26 -25.65 -6.39
CA ALA A 452 -8.23 -25.94 -7.45
C ALA A 452 -8.19 -27.41 -7.93
N ILE A 453 -7.00 -28.04 -7.96
CA ILE A 453 -6.85 -29.48 -8.23
C ILE A 453 -7.60 -30.32 -7.17
N ASP A 454 -7.57 -29.89 -5.92
CA ASP A 454 -8.30 -30.53 -4.81
C ASP A 454 -9.79 -30.13 -4.77
N ASN A 455 -10.31 -29.49 -5.83
CA ASN A 455 -11.68 -28.94 -5.94
C ASN A 455 -12.02 -27.87 -4.91
N ILE A 456 -11.03 -27.17 -4.38
CA ILE A 456 -11.21 -26.05 -3.45
C ILE A 456 -10.95 -24.74 -4.20
N ILE A 457 -12.03 -23.99 -4.46
CA ILE A 457 -11.93 -22.68 -5.12
C ILE A 457 -11.85 -21.60 -4.04
N ILE A 458 -10.66 -21.03 -3.86
CA ILE A 458 -10.43 -19.96 -2.89
C ILE A 458 -10.91 -18.62 -3.49
N PRO A 459 -11.78 -17.86 -2.80
CA PRO A 459 -12.22 -16.56 -3.27
C PRO A 459 -11.05 -15.59 -3.47
N LEU A 460 -11.13 -14.74 -4.48
CA LEU A 460 -10.07 -13.79 -4.82
C LEU A 460 -10.05 -12.58 -3.88
N TYR A 461 -11.18 -12.20 -3.32
CA TYR A 461 -11.30 -11.23 -2.23
C TYR A 461 -11.20 -11.93 -0.88
N LEU A 462 -10.79 -11.21 0.16
CA LEU A 462 -10.60 -11.78 1.50
C LEU A 462 -11.92 -11.92 2.27
N ALA A 463 -11.95 -12.90 3.16
CA ALA A 463 -13.01 -13.06 4.13
C ALA A 463 -13.04 -11.91 5.14
N ILE A 464 -14.24 -11.57 5.61
CA ILE A 464 -14.42 -10.66 6.75
C ILE A 464 -14.20 -11.46 8.04
N PRO A 465 -13.37 -10.96 8.98
CA PRO A 465 -13.14 -11.63 10.25
C PRO A 465 -14.45 -11.83 11.03
N LEU A 466 -14.61 -12.99 11.64
CA LEU A 466 -15.78 -13.25 12.49
C LEU A 466 -15.87 -12.28 13.67
N SER A 467 -14.73 -11.82 14.21
CA SER A 467 -14.70 -10.78 15.23
C SER A 467 -15.42 -9.50 14.79
N ASP A 468 -15.19 -9.06 13.54
CA ASP A 468 -15.81 -7.86 13.00
C ASP A 468 -17.31 -8.06 12.75
N MET A 469 -17.71 -9.25 12.26
CA MET A 469 -19.12 -9.61 12.06
C MET A 469 -19.87 -9.72 13.40
N ASN A 470 -19.25 -10.22 14.44
CA ASN A 470 -19.83 -10.28 15.79
C ASN A 470 -20.06 -8.87 16.37
N ILE A 471 -19.15 -7.94 16.10
CA ILE A 471 -19.31 -6.55 16.51
C ILE A 471 -20.35 -5.83 15.67
N ASN A 472 -20.37 -6.08 14.36
CA ASN A 472 -21.31 -5.45 13.42
C ASN A 472 -22.16 -6.49 12.69
N PRO A 473 -23.39 -6.79 13.16
CA PRO A 473 -24.27 -7.79 12.56
C PRO A 473 -24.79 -7.42 11.16
N ASN A 474 -24.59 -6.19 10.70
CA ASN A 474 -24.96 -5.78 9.34
C ASN A 474 -23.92 -6.23 8.28
N LEU A 475 -22.74 -6.70 8.71
CA LEU A 475 -21.75 -7.24 7.80
C LEU A 475 -22.17 -8.62 7.31
N LYS A 476 -22.08 -8.84 6.01
CA LYS A 476 -22.23 -10.14 5.37
C LYS A 476 -20.85 -10.66 4.96
N GLN A 477 -20.64 -11.98 5.01
CA GLN A 477 -19.39 -12.60 4.59
C GLN A 477 -19.14 -12.38 3.09
N THR A 478 -17.88 -12.36 2.70
CA THR A 478 -17.47 -12.35 1.29
C THR A 478 -17.93 -13.64 0.63
N GLN A 479 -18.53 -13.51 -0.54
CA GLN A 479 -19.06 -14.64 -1.31
C GLN A 479 -17.98 -15.70 -1.55
N GLY A 480 -18.36 -16.97 -1.42
CA GLY A 480 -17.50 -18.14 -1.63
C GLY A 480 -16.83 -18.66 -0.35
N TYR A 481 -16.98 -17.94 0.79
CA TYR A 481 -16.48 -18.41 2.08
C TYR A 481 -17.52 -19.16 2.93
N GLU A 482 -18.71 -19.37 2.40
CA GLU A 482 -19.81 -20.04 3.13
C GLU A 482 -19.48 -21.50 3.46
N ASN A 483 -18.61 -22.12 2.65
CA ASN A 483 -18.22 -23.53 2.78
C ASN A 483 -16.71 -23.73 3.05
N LEU A 484 -15.98 -22.66 3.41
CA LEU A 484 -14.53 -22.71 3.67
C LEU A 484 -14.19 -22.50 5.15
#